data_afa7cc59290fdecc18c2ffb48f2c0710
#
_entry.id   afa7cc59290fdecc18c2ffb48f2c0710
#
_cell.length_a   1.000
_cell.length_b   1.000
_cell.length_c   1.000
_cell.angle_alpha   90.00
_cell.angle_beta   90.00
_cell.angle_gamma   90.00
#
_symmetry.space_group_name_H-M   'P 1'
#
loop_
_entity.id
_entity.type
_entity.pdbx_description
1 polymer ?
#
loop_
_entity_poly.entity_id
_entity_poly.type
_entity_poly.pdbx_seq_one_letter_code
_entity_poly.pdbx_strand_id
1 'polypeptide(L)'
;TERQGCPVCNSTKGENSIIKFLQDYNINFVFQMKFDDLKYKSNLYYDFYIPYLNTLIEYDGEFHYFDIFKNGSFETSLIRDELKNKYAISNNIDLIRIPYWDFNNIESILTQKLLSKIKEDN
;
A
#
# COMPACT_ATOMS: atom_id res chain seq x y z
N THR A 1 15.96 3.14 19.59
CA THR A 1 15.57 3.39 19.44
C THR A 1 14.84 3.72 19.30
N GLU A 2 14.72 3.95 19.36
CA GLU A 2 14.02 4.30 19.16
C GLU A 2 13.25 4.13 18.51
N ARG A 3 13.03 4.05 18.72
CA ARG A 3 12.08 3.80 17.92
C ARG A 3 11.09 4.77 17.69
N GLN A 4 11.21 5.90 18.04
CA GLN A 4 10.38 7.02 17.76
C GLN A 4 10.37 7.21 16.29
N GLY A 5 9.21 7.42 15.69
CA GLY A 5 9.08 7.57 14.29
C GLY A 5 9.26 6.30 13.50
N CYS A 6 9.39 5.19 14.18
CA CYS A 6 9.47 3.90 13.52
C CYS A 6 8.15 3.59 12.84
N PRO A 7 8.14 3.39 11.51
CA PRO A 7 6.88 3.12 10.82
C PRO A 7 6.16 1.91 11.35
N VAL A 8 6.91 0.88 11.74
CA VAL A 8 6.33 -0.35 12.22
C VAL A 8 5.53 -0.14 13.49
N CYS A 9 5.96 0.80 14.32
CA CYS A 9 5.29 1.03 15.61
C CYS A 9 3.91 1.63 15.45
N ASN A 10 3.66 2.33 14.35
CA ASN A 10 2.40 3.01 14.13
C ASN A 10 1.55 2.39 13.03
N SER A 11 1.99 1.27 12.50
CA SER A 11 1.26 0.67 11.39
C SER A 11 0.14 -0.22 11.88
N THR A 12 -0.81 -0.50 11.00
CA THR A 12 -1.92 -1.36 11.33
C THR A 12 -1.49 -2.82 11.29
N LYS A 13 -2.41 -3.68 11.74
CA LYS A 13 -2.18 -5.12 11.74
C LYS A 13 -1.90 -5.63 10.33
N GLY A 14 -2.67 -5.16 9.35
CA GLY A 14 -2.46 -5.57 7.97
C GLY A 14 -1.13 -5.10 7.42
N GLU A 15 -0.78 -3.84 7.73
CA GLU A 15 0.50 -3.30 7.28
C GLU A 15 1.65 -4.06 7.92
N ASN A 16 1.51 -4.45 9.19
CA ASN A 16 2.56 -5.23 9.84
C ASN A 16 2.77 -6.57 9.16
N SER A 17 1.70 -7.19 8.70
CA SER A 17 1.82 -8.47 7.98
C SER A 17 2.56 -8.29 6.67
N ILE A 18 2.30 -7.19 5.98
CA ILE A 18 2.98 -6.91 4.72
C ILE A 18 4.47 -6.64 4.98
N ILE A 19 4.77 -5.86 6.03
CA ILE A 19 6.15 -5.57 6.38
C ILE A 19 6.91 -6.87 6.68
N LYS A 20 6.28 -7.76 7.44
CA LYS A 20 6.92 -9.02 7.77
C LYS A 20 7.21 -9.84 6.52
N PHE A 21 6.25 -9.90 5.60
CA PHE A 21 6.45 -10.63 4.35
C PHE A 21 7.65 -10.07 3.59
N LEU A 22 7.69 -8.75 3.43
CA LEU A 22 8.76 -8.12 2.67
C LEU A 22 10.11 -8.33 3.32
N GLN A 23 10.15 -8.27 4.65
CA GLN A 23 11.40 -8.49 5.37
C GLN A 23 11.85 -9.95 5.27
N ASP A 24 10.91 -10.87 5.38
CA ASP A 24 11.23 -12.30 5.32
C ASP A 24 11.84 -12.68 3.98
N TYR A 25 11.45 -12.00 2.92
CA TYR A 25 11.96 -12.28 1.57
C TYR A 25 13.05 -11.31 1.16
N ASN A 26 13.52 -10.47 2.09
CA ASN A 26 14.59 -9.50 1.82
C ASN A 26 14.24 -8.56 0.67
N ILE A 27 12.99 -8.14 0.62
CA ILE A 27 12.53 -7.20 -0.40
C ILE A 27 12.58 -5.80 0.18
N ASN A 28 13.35 -4.92 -0.45
CA ASN A 28 13.45 -3.54 -0.02
C ASN A 28 12.17 -2.79 -0.38
N PHE A 29 11.71 -1.93 0.52
CA PHE A 29 10.48 -1.18 0.29
C PHE A 29 10.56 0.18 0.96
N VAL A 30 9.72 1.09 0.48
CA VAL A 30 9.54 2.42 1.09
C VAL A 30 8.15 2.42 1.73
N PHE A 31 8.09 2.71 3.02
CA PHE A 31 6.84 2.78 3.74
C PHE A 31 6.24 4.16 3.62
N GLN A 32 4.95 4.25 3.29
CA GLN A 32 4.24 5.51 3.12
C GLN A 32 4.87 6.37 2.03
N MET A 33 4.91 5.81 0.84
CA MET A 33 5.49 6.45 -0.32
C MET A 33 4.60 7.55 -0.86
N LYS A 34 5.18 8.71 -1.14
CA LYS A 34 4.45 9.79 -1.80
C LYS A 34 5.19 10.19 -3.06
N PHE A 35 4.44 10.78 -3.97
CA PHE A 35 5.01 11.35 -5.20
C PHE A 35 4.65 12.83 -5.22
N ASP A 36 5.62 13.67 -5.54
CA ASP A 36 5.43 15.10 -5.44
C ASP A 36 4.31 15.63 -6.33
N ASP A 37 4.03 14.94 -7.41
CA ASP A 37 2.99 15.38 -8.35
C ASP A 37 1.66 14.65 -8.15
N LEU A 38 1.47 13.98 -7.03
CA LEU A 38 0.21 13.32 -6.72
C LEU A 38 -0.38 13.92 -5.45
N LYS A 39 -1.36 14.82 -5.64
CA LYS A 39 -1.95 15.54 -4.53
C LYS A 39 -3.44 15.74 -4.73
N TYR A 40 -4.16 15.81 -3.62
CA TYR A 40 -5.54 16.26 -3.59
C TYR A 40 -5.72 16.95 -2.25
N LYS A 41 -5.61 18.29 -2.26
CA LYS A 41 -5.62 19.15 -1.06
C LYS A 41 -4.34 18.97 -0.24
N SER A 42 -3.77 17.80 -0.23
CA SER A 42 -2.49 17.52 0.39
C SER A 42 -1.89 16.31 -0.31
N ASN A 43 -0.67 15.96 0.08
CA ASN A 43 0.00 14.81 -0.53
C ASN A 43 -0.80 13.54 -0.29
N LEU A 44 -0.87 12.70 -1.31
CA LEU A 44 -1.46 11.38 -1.17
C LEU A 44 -0.34 10.36 -1.01
N TYR A 45 -0.57 9.36 -0.16
CA TYR A 45 0.44 8.37 0.16
C TYR A 45 -0.04 6.97 -0.19
N TYR A 46 0.90 6.15 -0.65
CA TYR A 46 0.68 4.72 -0.78
C TYR A 46 1.34 4.06 0.41
N ASP A 47 0.78 2.94 0.85
CA ASP A 47 1.33 2.26 2.02
C ASP A 47 2.75 1.77 1.79
N PHE A 48 3.01 1.17 0.65
CA PHE A 48 4.33 0.62 0.33
C PHE A 48 4.68 0.83 -1.12
N TYR A 49 5.97 1.01 -1.38
CA TYR A 49 6.50 1.03 -2.72
C TYR A 49 7.72 0.14 -2.78
N ILE A 50 7.78 -0.73 -3.77
CA ILE A 50 8.91 -1.64 -3.96
C ILE A 50 9.67 -1.19 -5.20
N PRO A 51 10.79 -0.45 -5.02
CA PRO A 51 11.50 0.12 -6.18
C PRO A 51 11.98 -0.94 -7.16
N TYR A 52 12.49 -2.04 -6.66
CA TYR A 52 13.02 -3.09 -7.53
C TYR A 52 11.98 -3.60 -8.52
N LEU A 53 10.73 -3.68 -8.09
CA LEU A 53 9.66 -4.20 -8.93
C LEU A 53 8.75 -3.11 -9.47
N ASN A 54 9.01 -1.85 -9.08
CA ASN A 54 8.16 -0.72 -9.48
C ASN A 54 6.70 -1.02 -9.17
N THR A 55 6.44 -1.45 -7.95
CA THR A 55 5.12 -1.90 -7.53
C THR A 55 4.71 -1.20 -6.24
N LEU A 56 3.46 -0.74 -6.20
CA LEU A 56 2.87 -0.14 -5.01
C LEU A 56 1.95 -1.14 -4.35
N ILE A 57 1.86 -1.07 -3.02
CA ILE A 57 0.95 -1.92 -2.26
C ILE A 57 0.13 -1.05 -1.34
N GLU A 58 -1.20 -1.26 -1.35
CA GLU A 58 -2.13 -0.59 -0.46
C GLU A 58 -2.90 -1.62 0.34
N TYR A 59 -2.96 -1.42 1.65
CA TYR A 59 -3.82 -2.25 2.49
C TYR A 59 -5.02 -1.41 2.88
N ASP A 60 -6.19 -1.79 2.39
CA ASP A 60 -7.42 -1.06 2.65
C ASP A 60 -8.06 -1.60 3.91
N GLY A 61 -7.75 -0.99 5.04
CA GLY A 61 -8.23 -1.45 6.31
C GLY A 61 -9.71 -1.23 6.52
N GLU A 62 -10.17 -1.74 7.63
CA GLU A 62 -11.59 -1.68 7.99
C GLU A 62 -12.11 -0.25 7.98
N PHE A 63 -11.35 0.66 8.53
CA PHE A 63 -11.77 2.05 8.63
C PHE A 63 -11.83 2.74 7.29
N HIS A 64 -11.12 2.22 6.30
CA HIS A 64 -11.20 2.75 4.96
C HIS A 64 -12.64 2.67 4.42
N TYR A 65 -13.38 1.64 4.83
CA TYR A 65 -14.74 1.44 4.32
C TYR A 65 -15.82 2.03 5.21
N PHE A 66 -15.63 1.98 6.53
CA PHE A 66 -16.68 2.39 7.45
C PHE A 66 -16.61 3.85 7.85
N ASP A 67 -15.42 4.38 7.98
CA ASP A 67 -15.25 5.75 8.43
C ASP A 67 -15.81 6.76 7.42
N ILE A 68 -15.75 6.42 6.15
CA ILE A 68 -16.23 7.32 5.11
C ILE A 68 -17.72 7.61 5.24
N PHE A 69 -18.50 6.64 5.70
CA PHE A 69 -19.92 6.85 5.90
C PHE A 69 -20.20 7.67 7.14
N LYS A 70 -19.34 7.51 8.13
CA LYS A 70 -19.54 8.15 9.41
C LYS A 70 -19.30 9.65 9.36
N ASN A 71 -18.29 10.05 8.62
CA ASN A 71 -17.85 11.44 8.61
C ASN A 71 -18.28 12.22 7.38
N GLY A 72 -19.06 11.63 6.53
CA GLY A 72 -19.48 12.31 5.32
C GLY A 72 -18.35 12.57 4.35
N SER A 73 -17.25 11.87 4.48
CA SER A 73 -16.10 12.06 3.62
C SER A 73 -16.03 11.04 2.51
N PHE A 74 -17.16 10.42 2.21
CA PHE A 74 -17.23 9.38 1.20
C PHE A 74 -16.69 9.84 -0.15
N GLU A 75 -17.17 11.01 -0.61
CA GLU A 75 -16.74 11.50 -1.92
C GLU A 75 -15.25 11.80 -1.95
N THR A 76 -14.72 12.39 -0.86
CA THR A 76 -13.31 12.70 -0.79
C THR A 76 -12.46 11.43 -0.88
N SER A 77 -12.90 10.38 -0.18
CA SER A 77 -12.17 9.11 -0.21
C SER A 77 -12.19 8.49 -1.59
N LEU A 78 -13.33 8.56 -2.28
CA LEU A 78 -13.43 8.03 -3.63
C LEU A 78 -12.52 8.77 -4.58
N ILE A 79 -12.46 10.11 -4.46
CA ILE A 79 -11.62 10.91 -5.32
C ILE A 79 -10.14 10.56 -5.10
N ARG A 80 -9.73 10.43 -3.85
CA ARG A 80 -8.35 10.08 -3.54
C ARG A 80 -7.98 8.71 -4.10
N ASP A 81 -8.86 7.74 -3.90
CA ASP A 81 -8.59 6.39 -4.39
C ASP A 81 -8.47 6.38 -5.90
N GLU A 82 -9.37 7.11 -6.58
CA GLU A 82 -9.33 7.15 -8.02
C GLU A 82 -8.07 7.83 -8.54
N LEU A 83 -7.67 8.92 -7.89
CA LEU A 83 -6.44 9.61 -8.28
C LEU A 83 -5.22 8.70 -8.12
N LYS A 84 -5.18 7.94 -7.03
CA LYS A 84 -4.08 7.01 -6.79
C LYS A 84 -4.06 5.90 -7.84
N ASN A 85 -5.23 5.38 -8.18
CA ASN A 85 -5.31 4.34 -9.21
C ASN A 85 -4.86 4.85 -10.57
N LYS A 86 -5.33 6.04 -10.94
CA LYS A 86 -4.98 6.62 -12.22
C LYS A 86 -3.51 6.98 -12.30
N TYR A 87 -2.96 7.49 -11.21
CA TYR A 87 -1.55 7.86 -11.18
C TYR A 87 -0.67 6.64 -11.45
N ALA A 88 -0.98 5.53 -10.78
CA ALA A 88 -0.20 4.31 -10.96
C ALA A 88 -0.27 3.85 -12.42
N ILE A 89 -1.47 3.85 -12.99
CA ILE A 89 -1.64 3.43 -14.39
C ILE A 89 -0.88 4.36 -15.33
N SER A 90 -1.01 5.67 -15.13
CA SER A 90 -0.39 6.64 -16.02
C SER A 90 1.14 6.57 -15.98
N ASN A 91 1.70 6.15 -14.87
CA ASN A 91 3.14 6.07 -14.71
C ASN A 91 3.67 4.66 -14.84
N ASN A 92 2.83 3.72 -15.27
CA ASN A 92 3.22 2.32 -15.48
C ASN A 92 3.75 1.68 -14.22
N ILE A 93 3.14 1.99 -13.08
CA ILE A 93 3.48 1.40 -11.80
C ILE A 93 2.38 0.42 -11.44
N ASP A 94 2.76 -0.80 -11.09
CA ASP A 94 1.77 -1.78 -10.67
C ASP A 94 1.25 -1.42 -9.29
N LEU A 95 -0.04 -1.62 -9.07
CA LEU A 95 -0.67 -1.33 -7.79
C LEU A 95 -1.41 -2.55 -7.30
N ILE A 96 -1.02 -3.03 -6.13
CA ILE A 96 -1.66 -4.17 -5.48
C ILE A 96 -2.49 -3.64 -4.33
N ARG A 97 -3.81 -3.85 -4.39
CA ARG A 97 -4.69 -3.46 -3.30
C ARG A 97 -5.17 -4.69 -2.57
N ILE A 98 -5.03 -4.69 -1.25
CA ILE A 98 -5.43 -5.81 -0.40
C ILE A 98 -6.50 -5.31 0.56
N PRO A 99 -7.76 -5.69 0.40
CA PRO A 99 -8.80 -5.26 1.31
C PRO A 99 -8.71 -5.97 2.64
N TYR A 100 -9.29 -5.37 3.66
CA TYR A 100 -9.14 -5.90 5.01
C TYR A 100 -9.71 -7.32 5.18
N TRP A 101 -10.68 -7.69 4.36
CA TRP A 101 -11.23 -9.04 4.48
C TRP A 101 -10.29 -10.09 3.91
N ASP A 102 -9.22 -9.68 3.26
CA ASP A 102 -8.20 -10.61 2.78
C ASP A 102 -6.99 -10.64 3.71
N PHE A 103 -7.16 -10.19 4.94
CA PHE A 103 -6.04 -10.15 5.89
C PHE A 103 -5.33 -11.51 6.00
N ASN A 104 -6.09 -12.58 6.07
CA ASN A 104 -5.50 -13.90 6.21
C ASN A 104 -4.89 -14.44 4.93
N ASN A 105 -5.07 -13.73 3.83
CA ASN A 105 -4.54 -14.13 2.54
C ASN A 105 -3.39 -13.27 2.07
N ILE A 106 -2.89 -12.36 2.92
CA ILE A 106 -1.84 -11.43 2.52
C ILE A 106 -0.61 -12.15 1.99
N GLU A 107 -0.14 -13.16 2.69
CA GLU A 107 1.04 -13.89 2.26
C GLU A 107 0.82 -14.55 0.91
N SER A 108 -0.33 -15.15 0.73
CA SER A 108 -0.66 -15.83 -0.52
C SER A 108 -0.73 -14.84 -1.68
N ILE A 109 -1.38 -13.71 -1.45
CA ILE A 109 -1.53 -12.68 -2.48
C ILE A 109 -0.17 -12.13 -2.88
N LEU A 110 0.66 -11.79 -1.91
CA LEU A 110 1.96 -11.21 -2.20
C LEU A 110 2.90 -12.23 -2.84
N THR A 111 2.81 -13.49 -2.40
CA THR A 111 3.60 -14.54 -3.03
C THR A 111 3.27 -14.63 -4.50
N GLN A 112 1.99 -14.69 -4.82
CA GLN A 112 1.57 -14.81 -6.20
C GLN A 112 1.94 -13.60 -7.04
N LYS A 113 1.73 -12.41 -6.49
CA LYS A 113 1.91 -11.20 -7.29
C LYS A 113 3.34 -10.68 -7.32
N LEU A 114 4.07 -10.83 -6.22
CA LEU A 114 5.43 -10.30 -6.16
C LEU A 114 6.48 -11.31 -6.58
N LEU A 115 6.38 -12.52 -6.07
CA LEU A 115 7.41 -13.51 -6.37
C LEU A 115 7.37 -13.97 -7.83
N SER A 116 6.19 -13.92 -8.45
CA SER A 116 6.13 -14.21 -9.88
C SER A 116 6.85 -13.14 -10.69
N LYS A 117 6.79 -11.88 -10.24
CA LYS A 117 7.51 -10.81 -10.91
C LYS A 117 9.03 -11.01 -10.80
N ILE A 118 9.47 -11.43 -9.63
CA ILE A 118 10.90 -11.69 -9.43
C ILE A 118 11.37 -12.80 -10.33
N LYS A 119 10.58 -13.84 -10.47
CA LYS A 119 10.93 -14.93 -11.36
C LYS A 119 11.02 -14.48 -12.82
N GLU A 120 10.11 -13.61 -13.23
CA GLU A 120 10.11 -13.14 -14.60
C GLU A 120 11.36 -12.32 -14.91
N ASP A 121 11.87 -11.60 -13.92
CA ASP A 121 13.05 -10.79 -14.12
C ASP A 121 14.33 -11.60 -14.23
N ASN A 122 14.27 -12.83 -13.82
CA ASN A 122 15.42 -13.71 -13.91
C ASN A 122 15.30 -14.61 -15.11
#